data_9ae5e1fd281bf767847f8cdd0bfe42a5
#
_entry.id   9ae5e1fd281bf767847f8cdd0bfe42a5
#
_cell.length_a   1.000
_cell.length_b   1.000
_cell.length_c   1.000
_cell.angle_alpha   90.00
_cell.angle_beta   90.00
_cell.angle_gamma   90.00
#
_symmetry.space_group_name_H-M   'P 1'
#
loop_
_entity.id
_entity.type
_entity.pdbx_description
1 polymer ?
#
loop_
_entity_poly.entity_id
_entity_poly.type
_entity_poly.pdbx_seq_one_letter_code
_entity_poly.pdbx_strand_id
1 'polypeptide(L)'
;MSNGGGIACDIENAIRMNADCMAVQTFIGAPGESRSLELLARTADAGTRYGIPTLGVVAVGKQMERTEKFFQLATRVLAENGANIVKSYYCEGFERVAAACPVPIVIAGGKKLPELEALEMAYRAINEGAHGVDMGRNIFQSDSPEGMAAAIGKVVHEGYTAKQAYEVYEEIKNSK
;
A
#
# COMPACT_ATOMS: atom_id res chain seq x y z
N MET A 1 23.47 -6.08 -13.66
CA MET A 1 23.46 -5.40 -12.36
C MET A 1 22.32 -6.02 -11.54
N SER A 2 22.63 -6.65 -10.44
CA SER A 2 21.64 -7.34 -9.58
C SER A 2 20.79 -6.30 -8.87
N ASN A 3 19.55 -6.13 -9.30
CA ASN A 3 18.55 -5.29 -8.61
C ASN A 3 18.02 -5.97 -7.35
N GLY A 4 18.88 -6.52 -6.51
CA GLY A 4 18.50 -7.04 -5.23
C GLY A 4 18.42 -5.89 -4.24
N GLY A 5 17.24 -5.54 -3.78
CA GLY A 5 17.06 -4.62 -2.67
C GLY A 5 17.92 -5.00 -1.48
N GLY A 6 18.30 -4.03 -0.68
CA GLY A 6 18.98 -4.21 0.61
C GLY A 6 18.12 -3.66 1.73
N ILE A 7 18.41 -4.04 2.97
CA ILE A 7 17.85 -3.38 4.14
C ILE A 7 18.52 -2.01 4.24
N ALA A 8 17.74 -0.94 4.16
CA ALA A 8 18.24 0.43 4.27
C ALA A 8 18.29 0.92 5.72
N CYS A 9 17.48 0.30 6.60
CA CYS A 9 17.41 0.62 8.02
C CYS A 9 17.27 -0.69 8.80
N ASP A 10 18.13 -0.93 9.76
CA ASP A 10 18.01 -2.06 10.68
C ASP A 10 16.95 -1.79 11.75
N ILE A 11 16.54 -2.84 12.46
CA ILE A 11 15.46 -2.77 13.46
C ILE A 11 15.81 -1.84 14.62
N GLU A 12 17.06 -1.80 15.06
CA GLU A 12 17.49 -0.93 16.16
C GLU A 12 17.39 0.56 15.80
N ASN A 13 17.70 0.91 14.54
CA ASN A 13 17.52 2.26 14.04
C ASN A 13 16.03 2.61 13.88
N ALA A 14 15.20 1.68 13.40
CA ALA A 14 13.76 1.88 13.35
C ALA A 14 13.18 2.18 14.74
N ILE A 15 13.61 1.44 15.76
CA ILE A 15 13.21 1.66 17.16
C ILE A 15 13.64 3.06 17.63
N ARG A 16 14.89 3.48 17.39
CA ARG A 16 15.39 4.81 17.78
C ARG A 16 14.64 5.94 17.09
N MET A 17 14.15 5.69 15.87
CA MET A 17 13.34 6.64 15.10
C MET A 17 11.86 6.61 15.50
N ASN A 18 11.47 5.76 16.43
CA ASN A 18 10.09 5.55 16.85
C ASN A 18 9.18 5.16 15.64
N ALA A 19 9.65 4.25 14.80
CA ALA A 19 8.89 3.79 13.65
C ALA A 19 7.75 2.86 14.08
N ASP A 20 6.56 3.10 13.56
CA ASP A 20 5.38 2.27 13.82
C ASP A 20 5.36 0.99 12.95
N CYS A 21 6.11 0.97 11.85
CA CYS A 21 6.15 -0.13 10.90
C CYS A 21 7.42 -0.09 10.06
N MET A 22 7.89 -1.26 9.62
CA MET A 22 8.96 -1.38 8.62
C MET A 22 8.41 -1.90 7.30
N ALA A 23 8.82 -1.30 6.18
CA ALA A 23 8.36 -1.69 4.85
C ALA A 23 9.46 -2.43 4.06
N VAL A 24 9.10 -3.54 3.42
CA VAL A 24 9.98 -4.32 2.54
C VAL A 24 9.34 -4.50 1.18
N GLN A 25 10.04 -4.06 0.14
CA GLN A 25 9.61 -4.26 -1.24
C GLN A 25 10.00 -5.65 -1.73
N THR A 26 9.03 -6.37 -2.32
CA THR A 26 9.22 -7.72 -2.88
C THR A 26 8.94 -7.75 -4.37
N PHE A 27 9.65 -8.62 -5.09
CA PHE A 27 9.63 -8.69 -6.56
C PHE A 27 9.14 -10.06 -7.05
N ILE A 28 7.89 -10.40 -6.75
CA ILE A 28 7.30 -11.70 -7.09
C ILE A 28 7.29 -11.90 -8.60
N GLY A 29 7.80 -13.06 -9.07
CA GLY A 29 7.91 -13.42 -10.47
C GLY A 29 8.99 -12.64 -11.26
N ALA A 30 9.87 -11.89 -10.59
CA ALA A 30 10.89 -11.08 -11.24
C ALA A 30 12.31 -11.42 -10.75
N PRO A 31 13.37 -11.00 -11.45
CA PRO A 31 14.73 -11.14 -10.96
C PRO A 31 14.89 -10.51 -9.57
N GLY A 32 15.44 -11.26 -8.63
CA GLY A 32 15.60 -10.81 -7.24
C GLY A 32 14.46 -11.26 -6.30
N GLU A 33 13.50 -12.05 -6.76
CA GLU A 33 12.40 -12.59 -5.94
C GLU A 33 12.91 -13.24 -4.66
N SER A 34 13.74 -14.28 -4.76
CA SER A 34 14.24 -15.03 -3.60
C SER A 34 14.91 -14.13 -2.57
N ARG A 35 15.74 -13.18 -3.02
CA ARG A 35 16.41 -12.23 -2.13
C ARG A 35 15.41 -11.28 -1.46
N SER A 36 14.42 -10.79 -2.17
CA SER A 36 13.42 -9.87 -1.61
C SER A 36 12.50 -10.57 -0.61
N LEU A 37 12.17 -11.85 -0.84
CA LEU A 37 11.41 -12.66 0.11
C LEU A 37 12.25 -12.99 1.35
N GLU A 38 13.53 -13.31 1.19
CA GLU A 38 14.44 -13.50 2.34
C GLU A 38 14.53 -12.23 3.19
N LEU A 39 14.63 -11.04 2.57
CA LEU A 39 14.63 -9.77 3.28
C LEU A 39 13.31 -9.53 4.02
N LEU A 40 12.18 -9.85 3.40
CA LEU A 40 10.87 -9.75 4.05
C LEU A 40 10.81 -10.65 5.29
N ALA A 41 11.14 -11.93 5.16
CA ALA A 41 11.11 -12.89 6.26
C ALA A 41 12.04 -12.48 7.41
N ARG A 42 13.26 -12.03 7.11
CA ARG A 42 14.21 -11.54 8.13
C ARG A 42 13.71 -10.28 8.85
N THR A 43 13.10 -9.35 8.10
CA THR A 43 12.54 -8.12 8.69
C THR A 43 11.34 -8.47 9.58
N ALA A 44 10.46 -9.36 9.13
CA ALA A 44 9.32 -9.84 9.91
C ALA A 44 9.76 -10.55 11.20
N ASP A 45 10.80 -11.40 11.13
CA ASP A 45 11.38 -12.06 12.30
C ASP A 45 11.98 -11.05 13.30
N ALA A 46 12.71 -10.07 12.81
CA ALA A 46 13.22 -8.98 13.64
C ALA A 46 12.07 -8.16 14.25
N GLY A 47 11.08 -7.76 13.43
CA GLY A 47 9.91 -7.03 13.86
C GLY A 47 9.12 -7.74 14.95
N THR A 48 8.96 -9.06 14.85
CA THR A 48 8.28 -9.89 15.85
C THR A 48 8.98 -9.82 17.21
N ARG A 49 10.31 -9.80 17.24
CA ARG A 49 11.07 -9.69 18.50
C ARG A 49 10.87 -8.37 19.23
N TYR A 50 10.65 -7.31 18.51
CA TYR A 50 10.57 -5.94 19.06
C TYR A 50 9.15 -5.34 19.01
N GLY A 51 8.16 -6.08 18.49
CA GLY A 51 6.79 -5.60 18.40
C GLY A 51 6.55 -4.56 17.31
N ILE A 52 7.42 -4.50 16.27
CA ILE A 52 7.26 -3.61 15.12
C ILE A 52 6.70 -4.40 13.94
N PRO A 53 5.50 -4.09 13.43
CA PRO A 53 4.92 -4.81 12.30
C PRO A 53 5.70 -4.56 11.00
N THR A 54 5.61 -5.53 10.09
CA THR A 54 6.24 -5.45 8.77
C THR A 54 5.18 -5.32 7.68
N LEU A 55 5.32 -4.27 6.87
CA LEU A 55 4.54 -4.05 5.64
C LEU A 55 5.26 -4.70 4.46
N GLY A 56 4.69 -5.75 3.90
CA GLY A 56 5.14 -6.32 2.64
C GLY A 56 4.59 -5.54 1.45
N VAL A 57 5.48 -5.04 0.58
CA VAL A 57 5.08 -4.23 -0.59
C VAL A 57 5.22 -5.05 -1.87
N VAL A 58 4.13 -5.28 -2.58
CA VAL A 58 4.15 -5.93 -3.91
C VAL A 58 4.69 -4.94 -4.94
N ALA A 59 5.91 -5.21 -5.42
CA ALA A 59 6.48 -4.48 -6.55
C ALA A 59 6.06 -5.15 -7.87
N VAL A 60 5.57 -4.35 -8.80
CA VAL A 60 5.24 -4.81 -10.16
C VAL A 60 6.28 -4.24 -11.13
N GLY A 61 7.05 -5.12 -11.76
CA GLY A 61 8.00 -4.75 -12.81
C GLY A 61 7.29 -4.13 -14.02
N LYS A 62 8.03 -3.37 -14.83
CA LYS A 62 7.46 -2.71 -16.03
C LYS A 62 6.87 -3.71 -17.05
N GLN A 63 7.35 -4.95 -17.04
CA GLN A 63 6.96 -6.01 -17.97
C GLN A 63 5.95 -6.99 -17.38
N MET A 64 5.51 -6.77 -16.13
CA MET A 64 4.57 -7.66 -15.45
C MET A 64 3.15 -7.14 -15.59
N GLU A 65 2.23 -8.06 -15.83
CA GLU A 65 0.80 -7.76 -15.87
C GLU A 65 0.25 -7.52 -14.46
N ARG A 66 -0.61 -6.51 -14.35
CA ARG A 66 -1.31 -6.16 -13.11
C ARG A 66 -2.66 -6.86 -13.06
N THR A 67 -2.63 -8.19 -13.05
CA THR A 67 -3.84 -9.00 -13.06
C THR A 67 -4.27 -9.37 -11.64
N GLU A 68 -5.56 -9.60 -11.45
CA GLU A 68 -6.13 -10.15 -10.23
C GLU A 68 -5.37 -11.40 -9.76
N LYS A 69 -5.16 -12.36 -10.66
CA LYS A 69 -4.46 -13.63 -10.36
C LYS A 69 -3.03 -13.40 -9.84
N PHE A 70 -2.32 -12.44 -10.43
CA PHE A 70 -0.97 -12.08 -9.95
C PHE A 70 -1.04 -11.51 -8.55
N PHE A 71 -1.96 -10.57 -8.28
CA PHE A 71 -2.06 -9.95 -6.97
C PHE A 71 -2.57 -10.91 -5.90
N GLN A 72 -3.48 -11.84 -6.21
CA GLN A 72 -3.87 -12.91 -5.30
C GLN A 72 -2.66 -13.74 -4.85
N LEU A 73 -1.83 -14.17 -5.79
CA LEU A 73 -0.62 -14.93 -5.49
C LEU A 73 0.38 -14.07 -4.70
N ALA A 74 0.69 -12.88 -5.19
CA ALA A 74 1.70 -12.03 -4.59
C ALA A 74 1.35 -11.63 -3.14
N THR A 75 0.13 -11.19 -2.89
CA THR A 75 -0.30 -10.79 -1.54
C THR A 75 -0.28 -11.97 -0.57
N ARG A 76 -0.70 -13.15 -1.03
CA ARG A 76 -0.65 -14.40 -0.26
C ARG A 76 0.78 -14.80 0.10
N VAL A 77 1.69 -14.75 -0.88
CA VAL A 77 3.12 -15.06 -0.66
C VAL A 77 3.73 -14.12 0.38
N LEU A 78 3.44 -12.83 0.31
CA LEU A 78 3.98 -11.87 1.28
C LEU A 78 3.46 -12.14 2.70
N ALA A 79 2.17 -12.38 2.84
CA ALA A 79 1.55 -12.70 4.14
C ALA A 79 2.14 -13.99 4.74
N GLU A 80 2.30 -15.05 3.94
CA GLU A 80 2.89 -16.32 4.37
C GLU A 80 4.38 -16.22 4.71
N ASN A 81 5.08 -15.20 4.19
CA ASN A 81 6.47 -14.87 4.55
C ASN A 81 6.59 -13.87 5.72
N GLY A 82 5.51 -13.64 6.46
CA GLY A 82 5.52 -12.91 7.72
C GLY A 82 5.13 -11.43 7.64
N ALA A 83 4.67 -10.94 6.50
CA ALA A 83 4.10 -9.59 6.45
C ALA A 83 2.85 -9.51 7.33
N ASN A 84 2.79 -8.50 8.21
CA ASN A 84 1.63 -8.23 9.06
C ASN A 84 0.58 -7.38 8.33
N ILE A 85 1.01 -6.63 7.32
CA ILE A 85 0.20 -5.81 6.43
C ILE A 85 0.76 -5.96 5.02
N VAL A 86 -0.08 -5.98 4.00
CA VAL A 86 0.37 -6.04 2.60
C VAL A 86 -0.07 -4.78 1.85
N LYS A 87 0.85 -4.18 1.12
CA LYS A 87 0.56 -3.11 0.15
C LYS A 87 0.56 -3.68 -1.26
N SER A 88 -0.57 -3.51 -1.96
CA SER A 88 -0.76 -3.94 -3.34
C SER A 88 -1.30 -2.81 -4.20
N TYR A 89 -1.41 -3.03 -5.50
CA TYR A 89 -2.14 -2.13 -6.40
C TYR A 89 -3.59 -2.54 -6.47
N TYR A 90 -4.46 -1.56 -6.69
CA TYR A 90 -5.84 -1.82 -7.06
C TYR A 90 -5.91 -2.41 -8.48
N CYS A 91 -6.80 -3.36 -8.70
CA CYS A 91 -7.12 -3.95 -9.99
C CYS A 91 -8.61 -4.29 -10.04
N GLU A 92 -9.12 -4.59 -11.22
CA GLU A 92 -10.48 -5.15 -11.35
C GLU A 92 -10.55 -6.52 -10.66
N GLY A 93 -11.65 -6.77 -9.94
CA GLY A 93 -11.82 -7.98 -9.13
C GLY A 93 -11.02 -7.95 -7.82
N PHE A 94 -10.74 -6.78 -7.29
CA PHE A 94 -9.93 -6.60 -6.08
C PHE A 94 -10.51 -7.31 -4.86
N GLU A 95 -11.82 -7.50 -4.78
CA GLU A 95 -12.48 -8.27 -3.72
C GLU A 95 -11.92 -9.70 -3.60
N ARG A 96 -11.52 -10.31 -4.73
CA ARG A 96 -10.90 -11.65 -4.70
C ARG A 96 -9.44 -11.59 -4.27
N VAL A 97 -8.74 -10.47 -4.55
CA VAL A 97 -7.38 -10.23 -4.04
C VAL A 97 -7.43 -10.04 -2.52
N ALA A 98 -8.35 -9.22 -2.03
CA ALA A 98 -8.54 -8.99 -0.61
C ALA A 98 -8.91 -10.29 0.13
N ALA A 99 -9.83 -11.08 -0.41
CA ALA A 99 -10.24 -12.37 0.15
C ALA A 99 -9.10 -13.41 0.19
N ALA A 100 -8.14 -13.34 -0.74
CA ALA A 100 -6.99 -14.24 -0.78
C ALA A 100 -5.87 -13.86 0.21
N CYS A 101 -5.85 -12.62 0.68
CA CYS A 101 -4.83 -12.08 1.59
C CYS A 101 -5.26 -12.27 3.05
N PRO A 102 -4.56 -13.10 3.86
CA PRO A 102 -4.98 -13.39 5.24
C PRO A 102 -4.63 -12.29 6.25
N VAL A 103 -4.02 -11.20 5.81
CA VAL A 103 -3.66 -10.03 6.63
C VAL A 103 -4.26 -8.76 6.03
N PRO A 104 -4.36 -7.66 6.79
CA PRO A 104 -4.84 -6.38 6.26
C PRO A 104 -4.10 -5.97 4.99
N ILE A 105 -4.85 -5.52 3.97
CA ILE A 105 -4.31 -5.07 2.71
C ILE A 105 -4.60 -3.57 2.51
N VAL A 106 -3.58 -2.82 2.08
CA VAL A 106 -3.70 -1.40 1.72
C VAL A 106 -3.36 -1.21 0.25
N ILE A 107 -4.00 -0.26 -0.43
CA ILE A 107 -3.73 -0.02 -1.84
C ILE A 107 -2.72 1.10 -2.07
N ALA A 108 -1.86 0.88 -3.06
CA ALA A 108 -0.95 1.90 -3.58
C ALA A 108 -1.67 2.85 -4.53
N GLY A 109 -1.39 4.14 -4.44
CA GLY A 109 -1.99 5.14 -5.33
C GLY A 109 -1.53 5.10 -6.80
N GLY A 110 -0.44 4.42 -7.08
CA GLY A 110 0.07 4.31 -8.45
C GLY A 110 0.54 5.65 -9.04
N LYS A 111 0.18 5.91 -10.29
CA LYS A 111 0.44 7.20 -10.96
C LYS A 111 -0.50 8.27 -10.41
N LYS A 112 -0.12 9.57 -10.59
CA LYS A 112 -1.04 10.68 -10.33
C LYS A 112 -2.27 10.54 -11.23
N LEU A 113 -3.44 10.63 -10.61
CA LEU A 113 -4.77 10.68 -11.22
C LEU A 113 -5.39 12.05 -10.94
N PRO A 114 -6.42 12.46 -11.69
CA PRO A 114 -7.33 13.52 -11.25
C PRO A 114 -7.88 13.20 -9.85
N GLU A 115 -8.10 14.22 -9.04
CA GLU A 115 -8.44 14.09 -7.62
C GLU A 115 -9.69 13.23 -7.40
N LEU A 116 -10.76 13.47 -8.17
CA LEU A 116 -11.98 12.67 -8.08
C LEU A 116 -11.74 11.19 -8.44
N GLU A 117 -10.96 10.92 -9.49
CA GLU A 117 -10.63 9.54 -9.89
C GLU A 117 -9.80 8.82 -8.82
N ALA A 118 -8.89 9.54 -8.15
CA ALA A 118 -8.13 8.96 -7.04
C ALA A 118 -9.02 8.64 -5.84
N LEU A 119 -10.03 9.48 -5.55
CA LEU A 119 -11.04 9.23 -4.53
C LEU A 119 -11.96 8.06 -4.90
N GLU A 120 -12.36 7.95 -6.17
CA GLU A 120 -13.14 6.82 -6.68
C GLU A 120 -12.38 5.49 -6.55
N MET A 121 -11.09 5.49 -6.88
CA MET A 121 -10.23 4.31 -6.70
C MET A 121 -10.13 3.92 -5.23
N ALA A 122 -9.93 4.88 -4.33
CA ALA A 122 -9.89 4.62 -2.89
C ALA A 122 -11.23 4.08 -2.38
N TYR A 123 -12.33 4.70 -2.75
CA TYR A 123 -13.68 4.28 -2.37
C TYR A 123 -13.98 2.85 -2.83
N ARG A 124 -13.70 2.53 -4.09
CA ARG A 124 -13.88 1.18 -4.62
C ARG A 124 -13.03 0.17 -3.87
N ALA A 125 -11.75 0.48 -3.66
CA ALA A 125 -10.84 -0.43 -2.96
C ALA A 125 -11.31 -0.74 -1.54
N ILE A 126 -11.77 0.27 -0.78
CA ILE A 126 -12.30 0.07 0.58
C ILE A 126 -13.55 -0.83 0.54
N ASN A 127 -14.50 -0.57 -0.38
CA ASN A 127 -15.70 -1.40 -0.51
C ASN A 127 -15.40 -2.84 -0.98
N GLU A 128 -14.29 -3.05 -1.69
CA GLU A 128 -13.83 -4.36 -2.17
C GLU A 128 -12.88 -5.06 -1.17
N GLY A 129 -12.73 -4.52 0.04
CA GLY A 129 -12.04 -5.19 1.15
C GLY A 129 -10.64 -4.68 1.49
N ALA A 130 -10.19 -3.55 0.91
CA ALA A 130 -9.00 -2.88 1.41
C ALA A 130 -9.24 -2.29 2.80
N HIS A 131 -8.23 -2.33 3.66
CA HIS A 131 -8.27 -1.75 5.02
C HIS A 131 -7.77 -0.31 5.04
N GLY A 132 -7.24 0.19 3.93
CA GLY A 132 -6.71 1.54 3.83
C GLY A 132 -5.99 1.79 2.51
N VAL A 133 -5.35 2.95 2.46
CA VAL A 133 -4.55 3.37 1.29
C VAL A 133 -3.16 3.86 1.73
N ASP A 134 -2.18 3.66 0.88
CA ASP A 134 -0.83 4.22 1.01
C ASP A 134 -0.49 4.93 -0.31
N MET A 135 -0.98 6.15 -0.42
CA MET A 135 -0.92 7.00 -1.61
C MET A 135 0.04 8.16 -1.41
N GLY A 136 1.10 8.25 -2.24
CA GLY A 136 2.01 9.39 -2.26
C GLY A 136 1.58 10.43 -3.28
N ARG A 137 1.84 10.16 -4.57
CA ARG A 137 1.65 11.13 -5.67
C ARG A 137 0.25 11.71 -5.77
N ASN A 138 -0.78 10.93 -5.50
CA ASN A 138 -2.16 11.42 -5.54
C ASN A 138 -2.48 12.41 -4.40
N ILE A 139 -1.66 12.45 -3.35
CA ILE A 139 -1.76 13.43 -2.27
C ILE A 139 -0.87 14.64 -2.56
N PHE A 140 0.46 14.46 -2.56
CA PHE A 140 1.40 15.58 -2.58
C PHE A 140 1.52 16.30 -3.94
N GLN A 141 1.00 15.71 -5.03
CA GLN A 141 0.92 16.33 -6.36
C GLN A 141 -0.48 16.85 -6.69
N SER A 142 -1.42 16.87 -5.75
CA SER A 142 -2.72 17.51 -5.95
C SER A 142 -2.59 19.03 -5.77
N ASP A 143 -3.55 19.77 -6.29
CA ASP A 143 -3.60 21.24 -6.11
C ASP A 143 -3.78 21.64 -4.65
N SER A 144 -4.36 20.77 -3.82
CA SER A 144 -4.47 20.94 -2.36
C SER A 144 -4.11 19.62 -1.65
N PRO A 145 -2.82 19.38 -1.31
CA PRO A 145 -2.41 18.16 -0.62
C PRO A 145 -3.13 17.93 0.71
N GLU A 146 -3.36 18.99 1.47
CA GLU A 146 -4.11 18.95 2.73
C GLU A 146 -5.57 18.53 2.49
N GLY A 147 -6.24 19.17 1.51
CA GLY A 147 -7.61 18.82 1.11
C GLY A 147 -7.71 17.38 0.64
N MET A 148 -6.73 16.91 -0.15
CA MET A 148 -6.72 15.53 -0.63
C MET A 148 -6.48 14.51 0.48
N ALA A 149 -5.60 14.83 1.44
CA ALA A 149 -5.38 13.98 2.60
C ALA A 149 -6.64 13.87 3.48
N ALA A 150 -7.32 15.00 3.72
CA ALA A 150 -8.59 15.04 4.46
C ALA A 150 -9.68 14.23 3.73
N ALA A 151 -9.85 14.44 2.44
CA ALA A 151 -10.85 13.74 1.61
C ALA A 151 -10.64 12.22 1.61
N ILE A 152 -9.40 11.76 1.43
CA ILE A 152 -9.05 10.33 1.53
C ILE A 152 -9.36 9.79 2.92
N GLY A 153 -9.05 10.54 3.97
CA GLY A 153 -9.39 10.17 5.36
C GLY A 153 -10.90 9.94 5.55
N LYS A 154 -11.74 10.80 4.95
CA LYS A 154 -13.20 10.63 4.96
C LYS A 154 -13.67 9.35 4.26
N VAL A 155 -13.06 9.01 3.12
CA VAL A 155 -13.36 7.74 2.43
C VAL A 155 -12.98 6.54 3.29
N VAL A 156 -11.75 6.54 3.83
CA VAL A 156 -11.19 5.38 4.52
C VAL A 156 -11.83 5.14 5.90
N HIS A 157 -12.07 6.21 6.66
CA HIS A 157 -12.47 6.09 8.06
C HIS A 157 -13.93 6.41 8.35
N GLU A 158 -14.60 7.18 7.47
CA GLU A 158 -15.96 7.65 7.72
C GLU A 158 -16.96 7.14 6.67
N GLY A 159 -16.52 6.35 5.70
CA GLY A 159 -17.40 5.74 4.69
C GLY A 159 -17.98 6.72 3.67
N TYR A 160 -17.35 7.89 3.48
CA TYR A 160 -17.80 8.85 2.47
C TYR A 160 -17.67 8.26 1.07
N THR A 161 -18.65 8.53 0.23
CA THR A 161 -18.53 8.29 -1.21
C THR A 161 -17.47 9.20 -1.80
N ALA A 162 -16.92 8.84 -2.96
CA ALA A 162 -15.93 9.65 -3.65
C ALA A 162 -16.42 11.09 -3.91
N LYS A 163 -17.70 11.27 -4.24
CA LYS A 163 -18.29 12.59 -4.47
C LYS A 163 -18.35 13.44 -3.19
N GLN A 164 -18.83 12.86 -2.10
CA GLN A 164 -18.84 13.56 -0.79
C GLN A 164 -17.43 13.94 -0.33
N ALA A 165 -16.47 13.04 -0.51
CA ALA A 165 -15.08 13.32 -0.18
C ALA A 165 -14.47 14.41 -1.10
N TYR A 166 -14.88 14.45 -2.37
CA TYR A 166 -14.47 15.50 -3.30
C TYR A 166 -15.01 16.87 -2.90
N GLU A 167 -16.23 16.97 -2.36
CA GLU A 167 -16.77 18.20 -1.80
C GLU A 167 -15.87 18.71 -0.65
N VAL A 168 -15.44 17.84 0.26
CA VAL A 168 -14.49 18.19 1.33
C VAL A 168 -13.16 18.70 0.77
N TYR A 169 -12.65 18.05 -0.30
CA TYR A 169 -11.44 18.50 -1.00
C TYR A 169 -11.60 19.92 -1.53
N GLU A 170 -12.70 20.19 -2.25
CA GLU A 170 -12.97 21.51 -2.84
C GLU A 170 -13.18 22.60 -1.77
N GLU A 171 -13.87 22.30 -0.67
CA GLU A 171 -14.03 23.23 0.45
C GLU A 171 -12.67 23.66 1.03
N ILE A 172 -11.78 22.72 1.30
CA ILE A 172 -10.44 23.01 1.86
C ILE A 172 -9.58 23.74 0.83
N LYS A 173 -9.63 23.35 -0.43
CA LYS A 173 -8.89 23.99 -1.53
C LYS A 173 -9.29 25.46 -1.68
N ASN A 174 -10.59 25.77 -1.60
CA ASN A 174 -11.12 27.11 -1.81
C ASN A 174 -11.10 27.99 -0.54
N SER A 175 -10.79 27.42 0.62
CA SER A 175 -10.67 28.17 1.88
C SER A 175 -9.31 28.88 2.06
N LYS A 176 -8.39 28.70 1.13
CA LYS A 176 -7.06 29.34 1.07
C LYS A 176 -7.03 30.43 0.01
#